data_48f59b02c3878dcc15667d732c307620
#
_entry.id   48f59b02c3878dcc15667d732c307620
#
_cell.length_a   1.000
_cell.length_b   1.000
_cell.length_c   1.000
_cell.angle_alpha   90.00
_cell.angle_beta   90.00
_cell.angle_gamma   90.00
#
_symmetry.space_group_name_H-M   'P 1'
#
loop_
_entity.id
_entity.type
_entity.pdbx_description
1 polymer ?
#
loop_
_entity_poly.entity_id
_entity_poly.type
_entity_poly.pdbx_seq_one_letter_code
_entity_poly.pdbx_strand_id
1 'polypeptide(L)'
;MSSVEENNKALVRRFVEAVANADLETVDELLDPDYVDHSLLPGQEPGREGFMQTVVEDQAIFSDVRVNIEDQAAEGDKVISRLTMKRIHDRGAFLGVAPTGMEFQSTAIVIHRIVGGKIVEEWSESTGVLEATRRRLEQERIERERVEQEMRVARTIQQASLPKEVPTLEGWHINPFYQSAREVGGDFYDFHLLSEAGLVS
;
A
#
# COMPACT_ATOMS: atom_id res chain seq x y z
N MET A 1 -40.26 12.94 5.94
CA MET A 1 -38.96 13.11 6.63
C MET A 1 -39.12 14.21 7.64
N SER A 2 -38.54 14.07 8.83
CA SER A 2 -38.60 15.13 9.84
C SER A 2 -37.63 16.25 9.45
N SER A 3 -37.89 17.47 9.93
CA SER A 3 -36.95 18.61 9.70
C SER A 3 -35.57 18.37 10.33
N VAL A 4 -35.50 17.54 11.36
CA VAL A 4 -34.26 17.14 12.03
C VAL A 4 -33.41 16.26 11.10
N GLU A 5 -34.01 15.25 10.45
CA GLU A 5 -33.31 14.38 9.53
C GLU A 5 -32.76 15.12 8.31
N GLU A 6 -33.51 16.09 7.75
CA GLU A 6 -33.00 16.91 6.64
C GLU A 6 -31.84 17.84 7.09
N ASN A 7 -31.92 18.40 8.29
CA ASN A 7 -30.84 19.20 8.86
C ASN A 7 -29.59 18.34 9.09
N ASN A 8 -29.75 17.14 9.62
CA ASN A 8 -28.66 16.21 9.83
C ASN A 8 -28.00 15.81 8.51
N LYS A 9 -28.77 15.53 7.44
CA LYS A 9 -28.22 15.28 6.10
C LYS A 9 -27.46 16.49 5.54
N ALA A 10 -27.98 17.71 5.74
CA ALA A 10 -27.30 18.93 5.31
C ALA A 10 -25.99 19.15 6.06
N LEU A 11 -25.95 18.87 7.36
CA LEU A 11 -24.73 18.93 8.18
C LEU A 11 -23.67 17.95 7.64
N VAL A 12 -24.05 16.70 7.36
CA VAL A 12 -23.13 15.69 6.81
C VAL A 12 -22.64 16.07 5.42
N ARG A 13 -23.47 16.69 4.56
CA ARG A 13 -23.00 17.19 3.26
C ARG A 13 -21.93 18.26 3.41
N ARG A 14 -22.16 19.23 4.32
CA ARG A 14 -21.18 20.29 4.64
C ARG A 14 -19.88 19.69 5.18
N PHE A 15 -19.96 18.68 6.03
CA PHE A 15 -18.81 17.97 6.56
C PHE A 15 -18.01 17.26 5.47
N VAL A 16 -18.67 16.47 4.61
CA VAL A 16 -18.04 15.76 3.50
C VAL A 16 -17.35 16.72 2.53
N GLU A 17 -17.97 17.86 2.23
CA GLU A 17 -17.40 18.90 1.39
C GLU A 17 -16.16 19.54 2.05
N ALA A 18 -16.22 19.82 3.35
CA ALA A 18 -15.09 20.37 4.11
C ALA A 18 -13.90 19.40 4.12
N VAL A 19 -14.14 18.11 4.35
CA VAL A 19 -13.11 17.06 4.29
C VAL A 19 -12.45 17.00 2.90
N ALA A 20 -13.25 16.99 1.83
CA ALA A 20 -12.75 16.96 0.45
C ALA A 20 -11.85 18.17 0.11
N ASN A 21 -12.18 19.34 0.65
CA ASN A 21 -11.44 20.58 0.44
C ASN A 21 -10.34 20.85 1.47
N ALA A 22 -10.16 19.95 2.45
CA ALA A 22 -9.29 20.15 3.61
C ALA A 22 -9.56 21.45 4.37
N ASP A 23 -10.83 21.84 4.46
CA ASP A 23 -11.30 22.96 5.29
C ASP A 23 -11.37 22.52 6.76
N LEU A 24 -10.19 22.53 7.41
CA LEU A 24 -10.04 22.05 8.77
C LEU A 24 -10.85 22.89 9.79
N GLU A 25 -11.10 24.16 9.51
CA GLU A 25 -11.91 25.01 10.38
C GLU A 25 -13.37 24.51 10.42
N THR A 26 -13.95 24.24 9.26
CA THR A 26 -15.29 23.66 9.16
C THR A 26 -15.35 22.24 9.71
N VAL A 27 -14.32 21.42 9.48
CA VAL A 27 -14.24 20.06 10.05
C VAL A 27 -14.23 20.11 11.57
N ASP A 28 -13.41 20.97 12.18
CA ASP A 28 -13.33 21.16 13.64
C ASP A 28 -14.65 21.69 14.22
N GLU A 29 -15.32 22.63 13.53
CA GLU A 29 -16.63 23.14 13.93
C GLU A 29 -17.69 22.03 13.99
N LEU A 30 -17.69 21.11 13.03
CA LEU A 30 -18.73 20.10 12.87
C LEU A 30 -18.49 18.82 13.68
N LEU A 31 -17.26 18.53 14.07
CA LEU A 31 -16.94 17.40 14.95
C LEU A 31 -17.13 17.77 16.42
N ASP A 32 -17.59 16.81 17.20
CA ASP A 32 -17.65 16.93 18.66
C ASP A 32 -16.24 16.84 19.26
N PRO A 33 -15.93 17.53 20.38
CA PRO A 33 -14.65 17.31 21.08
C PRO A 33 -14.37 15.87 21.46
N ASP A 34 -15.41 15.11 21.79
CA ASP A 34 -15.35 13.70 22.17
C ASP A 34 -15.70 12.77 21.00
N TYR A 35 -15.46 13.22 19.75
CA TYR A 35 -15.73 12.43 18.55
C TYR A 35 -15.01 11.07 18.54
N VAL A 36 -15.73 10.03 18.13
CA VAL A 36 -15.23 8.66 18.01
C VAL A 36 -15.36 8.15 16.59
N ASP A 37 -14.24 7.79 15.99
CA ASP A 37 -14.17 7.01 14.75
C ASP A 37 -14.02 5.53 15.09
N HIS A 38 -15.00 4.71 14.67
CA HIS A 38 -15.01 3.27 14.89
C HIS A 38 -14.30 2.47 13.79
N SER A 39 -13.76 3.14 12.76
CA SER A 39 -13.17 2.52 11.57
C SER A 39 -11.77 3.06 11.28
N LEU A 40 -10.97 3.25 12.34
CA LEU A 40 -9.63 3.81 12.25
C LEU A 40 -8.76 3.07 11.22
N LEU A 41 -8.05 3.82 10.41
CA LEU A 41 -7.01 3.30 9.54
C LEU A 41 -5.78 2.85 10.35
N PRO A 42 -5.00 1.87 9.86
CA PRO A 42 -3.76 1.48 10.52
C PRO A 42 -2.81 2.67 10.71
N GLY A 43 -2.48 2.98 11.98
CA GLY A 43 -1.62 4.10 12.35
C GLY A 43 -2.34 5.43 12.56
N GLN A 44 -3.64 5.51 12.36
CA GLN A 44 -4.45 6.69 12.67
C GLN A 44 -4.63 6.83 14.18
N GLU A 45 -4.39 8.04 14.71
CA GLU A 45 -4.69 8.37 16.08
C GLU A 45 -6.21 8.52 16.27
N PRO A 46 -6.75 8.13 17.45
CA PRO A 46 -8.18 8.25 17.71
C PRO A 46 -8.63 9.69 17.96
N GLY A 47 -9.96 9.90 17.83
CA GLY A 47 -10.61 11.15 18.17
C GLY A 47 -10.51 12.22 17.07
N ARG A 48 -11.03 13.40 17.40
CA ARG A 48 -11.15 14.54 16.48
C ARG A 48 -9.81 14.98 15.89
N GLU A 49 -8.76 15.09 16.71
CA GLU A 49 -7.44 15.52 16.26
C GLU A 49 -6.81 14.50 15.30
N GLY A 50 -6.96 13.20 15.60
CA GLY A 50 -6.50 12.13 14.72
C GLY A 50 -7.22 12.13 13.37
N PHE A 51 -8.53 12.36 13.35
CA PHE A 51 -9.29 12.52 12.11
C PHE A 51 -8.80 13.72 11.28
N MET A 52 -8.62 14.89 11.91
CA MET A 52 -8.11 16.09 11.24
C MET A 52 -6.70 15.87 10.66
N GLN A 53 -5.84 15.16 11.39
CA GLN A 53 -4.53 14.77 10.89
C GLN A 53 -4.63 13.88 9.64
N THR A 54 -5.57 12.94 9.60
CA THR A 54 -5.83 12.10 8.42
C THR A 54 -6.23 12.94 7.20
N VAL A 55 -7.04 13.98 7.38
CA VAL A 55 -7.41 14.92 6.30
C VAL A 55 -6.18 15.64 5.75
N VAL A 56 -5.25 16.07 6.61
CA VAL A 56 -3.98 16.70 6.19
C VAL A 56 -3.11 15.71 5.43
N GLU A 57 -2.98 14.49 5.94
CA GLU A 57 -2.17 13.43 5.31
C GLU A 57 -2.71 13.02 3.94
N ASP A 58 -4.04 12.95 3.78
CA ASP A 58 -4.67 12.67 2.48
C ASP A 58 -4.27 13.70 1.42
N GLN A 59 -4.22 14.98 1.76
CA GLN A 59 -3.76 16.06 0.90
C GLN A 59 -2.26 16.00 0.57
N ALA A 60 -1.45 15.43 1.47
CA ALA A 60 -0.03 15.21 1.23
C ALA A 60 0.24 14.01 0.30
N ILE A 61 -0.74 13.12 0.14
CA ILE A 61 -0.64 11.90 -0.67
C ILE A 61 -1.31 12.10 -2.04
N PHE A 62 -2.46 12.76 -2.06
CA PHE A 62 -3.32 12.88 -3.24
C PHE A 62 -3.54 14.34 -3.65
N SER A 63 -3.77 14.55 -4.94
CA SER A 63 -4.33 15.79 -5.48
C SER A 63 -5.72 15.57 -6.07
N ASP A 64 -6.39 16.66 -6.42
CA ASP A 64 -7.70 16.66 -7.09
C ASP A 64 -8.75 15.78 -6.38
N VAL A 65 -8.83 15.94 -5.05
CA VAL A 65 -9.77 15.16 -4.22
C VAL A 65 -11.19 15.63 -4.49
N ARG A 66 -12.04 14.71 -4.94
CA ARG A 66 -13.46 14.95 -5.20
C ARG A 66 -14.27 13.88 -4.50
N VAL A 67 -15.26 14.29 -3.74
CA VAL A 67 -16.19 13.39 -3.06
C VAL A 67 -17.61 13.64 -3.54
N ASN A 68 -18.26 12.58 -3.97
CA ASN A 68 -19.64 12.62 -4.42
C ASN A 68 -20.52 11.82 -3.46
N ILE A 69 -21.57 12.44 -2.94
CA ILE A 69 -22.59 11.73 -2.17
C ILE A 69 -23.61 11.21 -3.18
N GLU A 70 -23.60 9.90 -3.40
CA GLU A 70 -24.50 9.24 -4.35
C GLU A 70 -25.93 9.20 -3.84
N ASP A 71 -26.09 8.86 -2.56
CA ASP A 71 -27.37 8.90 -1.85
C ASP A 71 -27.16 9.01 -0.34
N GLN A 72 -28.21 9.47 0.37
CA GLN A 72 -28.28 9.60 1.81
C GLN A 72 -29.63 9.14 2.34
N ALA A 73 -29.60 8.39 3.43
CA ALA A 73 -30.75 8.10 4.28
C ALA A 73 -30.49 8.65 5.68
N ALA A 74 -31.56 9.05 6.39
CA ALA A 74 -31.46 9.45 7.79
C ALA A 74 -32.63 8.84 8.57
N GLU A 75 -32.31 8.40 9.78
CA GLU A 75 -33.28 7.92 10.77
C GLU A 75 -32.83 8.39 12.16
N GLY A 76 -33.65 9.21 12.80
CA GLY A 76 -33.33 9.78 14.11
C GLY A 76 -32.08 10.64 14.09
N ASP A 77 -31.07 10.25 14.86
CA ASP A 77 -29.79 10.93 15.01
C ASP A 77 -28.71 10.42 14.05
N LYS A 78 -29.04 9.45 13.17
CA LYS A 78 -28.07 8.84 12.24
C LYS A 78 -28.31 9.25 10.80
N VAL A 79 -27.22 9.48 10.09
CA VAL A 79 -27.20 9.68 8.63
C VAL A 79 -26.29 8.64 8.01
N ILE A 80 -26.81 7.91 7.04
CA ILE A 80 -26.06 6.95 6.23
C ILE A 80 -25.82 7.59 4.87
N SER A 81 -24.57 7.62 4.43
CA SER A 81 -24.18 8.17 3.14
C SER A 81 -23.40 7.13 2.34
N ARG A 82 -23.74 6.98 1.06
CA ARG A 82 -22.93 6.23 0.10
C ARG A 82 -22.12 7.23 -0.71
N LEU A 83 -20.81 7.08 -0.66
CA LEU A 83 -19.85 8.02 -1.24
C LEU A 83 -19.07 7.38 -2.38
N THR A 84 -18.72 8.20 -3.38
CA THR A 84 -17.66 7.91 -4.36
C THR A 84 -16.60 8.98 -4.22
N MET A 85 -15.37 8.57 -3.98
CA MET A 85 -14.20 9.44 -3.88
C MET A 85 -13.30 9.21 -5.10
N LYS A 86 -12.84 10.30 -5.71
CA LYS A 86 -11.84 10.31 -6.79
C LYS A 86 -10.73 11.25 -6.42
N ARG A 87 -9.49 10.83 -6.66
CA ARG A 87 -8.28 11.60 -6.33
C ARG A 87 -7.11 11.11 -7.15
N ILE A 88 -6.11 11.95 -7.40
CA ILE A 88 -4.91 11.57 -8.14
C ILE A 88 -3.80 11.22 -7.13
N HIS A 89 -3.23 10.02 -7.23
CA HIS A 89 -2.12 9.57 -6.39
C HIS A 89 -0.78 10.05 -6.97
N ASP A 90 -0.38 11.29 -6.68
CA ASP A 90 0.75 11.95 -7.33
C ASP A 90 1.72 12.68 -6.37
N ARG A 91 1.42 12.74 -5.08
CA ARG A 91 2.21 13.50 -4.12
C ARG A 91 3.05 12.62 -3.19
N GLY A 92 2.42 11.80 -2.38
CA GLY A 92 3.07 10.98 -1.37
C GLY A 92 2.84 9.48 -1.54
N ALA A 93 3.59 8.66 -0.81
CA ALA A 93 3.36 7.21 -0.81
C ALA A 93 2.07 6.87 -0.04
N PHE A 94 1.21 6.03 -0.62
CA PHE A 94 -0.01 5.52 0.00
C PHE A 94 0.12 4.04 0.32
N LEU A 95 0.05 3.66 1.59
CA LEU A 95 0.23 2.29 2.08
C LEU A 95 1.50 1.60 1.54
N GLY A 96 2.59 2.37 1.39
CA GLY A 96 3.87 1.89 0.87
C GLY A 96 3.98 1.82 -0.65
N VAL A 97 2.93 2.22 -1.39
CA VAL A 97 2.98 2.36 -2.85
C VAL A 97 3.41 3.79 -3.19
N ALA A 98 4.48 3.94 -3.97
CA ALA A 98 4.95 5.24 -4.45
C ALA A 98 3.90 5.92 -5.34
N PRO A 99 3.93 7.27 -5.47
CA PRO A 99 3.03 8.01 -6.34
C PRO A 99 2.98 7.43 -7.77
N THR A 100 1.78 7.18 -8.27
CA THR A 100 1.55 6.55 -9.57
C THR A 100 1.13 7.54 -10.66
N GLY A 101 0.71 8.75 -10.29
CA GLY A 101 0.09 9.73 -11.18
C GLY A 101 -1.29 9.31 -11.71
N MET A 102 -1.86 8.22 -11.23
CA MET A 102 -3.14 7.69 -11.70
C MET A 102 -4.30 8.18 -10.85
N GLU A 103 -5.48 8.28 -11.46
CA GLU A 103 -6.72 8.48 -10.73
C GLU A 103 -7.02 7.24 -9.88
N PHE A 104 -7.24 7.47 -8.60
CA PHE A 104 -7.65 6.48 -7.62
C PHE A 104 -9.11 6.72 -7.27
N GLN A 105 -9.95 5.73 -7.55
CA GLN A 105 -11.36 5.78 -7.19
C GLN A 105 -11.64 4.78 -6.08
N SER A 106 -12.40 5.23 -5.08
CA SER A 106 -12.91 4.38 -4.00
C SER A 106 -14.38 4.68 -3.72
N THR A 107 -15.06 3.72 -3.13
CA THR A 107 -16.43 3.91 -2.63
C THR A 107 -16.45 3.65 -1.13
N ALA A 108 -17.34 4.34 -0.43
CA ALA A 108 -17.55 4.12 0.99
C ALA A 108 -19.04 4.15 1.35
N ILE A 109 -19.39 3.42 2.39
CA ILE A 109 -20.63 3.61 3.13
C ILE A 109 -20.22 4.14 4.49
N VAL A 110 -20.74 5.30 4.85
CA VAL A 110 -20.42 5.98 6.10
C VAL A 110 -21.70 6.25 6.88
N ILE A 111 -21.66 5.97 8.17
CA ILE A 111 -22.72 6.26 9.10
C ILE A 111 -22.21 7.31 10.08
N HIS A 112 -22.86 8.46 10.15
CA HIS A 112 -22.59 9.49 11.12
C HIS A 112 -23.72 9.55 12.17
N ARG A 113 -23.38 9.67 13.43
CA ARG A 113 -24.33 9.99 14.50
C ARG A 113 -24.18 11.46 14.89
N ILE A 114 -25.30 12.17 14.91
CA ILE A 114 -25.36 13.61 15.13
C ILE A 114 -26.10 13.91 16.45
N VAL A 115 -25.45 14.65 17.34
CA VAL A 115 -26.03 15.11 18.59
C VAL A 115 -25.73 16.60 18.75
N GLY A 116 -26.76 17.41 19.06
CA GLY A 116 -26.59 18.84 19.29
C GLY A 116 -26.00 19.62 18.10
N GLY A 117 -26.19 19.13 16.86
CA GLY A 117 -25.63 19.75 15.65
C GLY A 117 -24.16 19.47 15.40
N LYS A 118 -23.62 18.44 16.04
CA LYS A 118 -22.23 17.96 15.84
C LYS A 118 -22.22 16.47 15.55
N ILE A 119 -21.21 16.01 14.79
CA ILE A 119 -20.92 14.60 14.55
C ILE A 119 -20.18 14.07 15.77
N VAL A 120 -20.75 13.10 16.45
CA VAL A 120 -20.20 12.49 17.66
C VAL A 120 -19.56 11.13 17.40
N GLU A 121 -20.03 10.39 16.39
CA GLU A 121 -19.49 9.08 16.03
C GLU A 121 -19.58 8.86 14.53
N GLU A 122 -18.63 8.08 14.04
CA GLU A 122 -18.56 7.61 12.66
C GLU A 122 -18.25 6.12 12.57
N TRP A 123 -18.88 5.43 11.64
CA TRP A 123 -18.54 4.09 11.17
C TRP A 123 -18.41 4.14 9.65
N SER A 124 -17.34 3.60 9.11
CA SER A 124 -17.12 3.58 7.67
C SER A 124 -16.62 2.24 7.15
N GLU A 125 -17.09 1.87 5.97
CA GLU A 125 -16.58 0.75 5.18
C GLU A 125 -16.17 1.28 3.80
N SER A 126 -14.92 1.07 3.43
CA SER A 126 -14.34 1.63 2.19
C SER A 126 -13.62 0.56 1.37
N THR A 127 -13.78 0.62 0.05
CA THR A 127 -13.05 -0.24 -0.89
C THR A 127 -11.62 0.22 -1.15
N GLY A 128 -11.29 1.48 -0.87
CA GLY A 128 -10.01 2.10 -1.24
C GLY A 128 -8.80 1.48 -0.59
N VAL A 129 -8.86 1.26 0.72
CA VAL A 129 -7.76 0.66 1.49
C VAL A 129 -7.50 -0.77 1.06
N LEU A 130 -8.56 -1.56 0.86
CA LEU A 130 -8.47 -2.95 0.42
C LEU A 130 -7.82 -3.06 -0.97
N GLU A 131 -8.19 -2.19 -1.90
CA GLU A 131 -7.64 -2.20 -3.25
C GLU A 131 -6.19 -1.74 -3.29
N ALA A 132 -5.81 -0.71 -2.53
CA ALA A 132 -4.42 -0.26 -2.41
C ALA A 132 -3.53 -1.35 -1.79
N THR A 133 -3.99 -2.01 -0.72
CA THR A 133 -3.28 -3.13 -0.11
C THR A 133 -3.12 -4.30 -1.09
N ARG A 134 -4.16 -4.64 -1.84
CA ARG A 134 -4.11 -5.68 -2.88
C ARG A 134 -3.08 -5.36 -3.96
N ARG A 135 -3.05 -4.11 -4.46
CA ARG A 135 -2.07 -3.67 -5.46
C ARG A 135 -0.64 -3.76 -4.93
N ARG A 136 -0.40 -3.35 -3.68
CA ARG A 136 0.91 -3.47 -3.05
C ARG A 136 1.37 -4.92 -2.96
N LEU A 137 0.53 -5.83 -2.45
CA LEU A 137 0.86 -7.24 -2.35
C LEU A 137 1.15 -7.87 -3.72
N GLU A 138 0.42 -7.48 -4.75
CA GLU A 138 0.66 -7.94 -6.12
C GLU A 138 2.00 -7.44 -6.67
N GLN A 139 2.36 -6.17 -6.42
CA GLN A 139 3.67 -5.62 -6.80
C GLN A 139 4.82 -6.33 -6.08
N GLU A 140 4.69 -6.58 -4.78
CA GLU A 140 5.67 -7.33 -4.00
C GLU A 140 5.84 -8.77 -4.53
N ARG A 141 4.74 -9.41 -4.95
CA ARG A 141 4.77 -10.74 -5.55
C ARG A 141 5.52 -10.74 -6.88
N ILE A 142 5.19 -9.82 -7.79
CA ILE A 142 5.85 -9.68 -9.10
C ILE A 142 7.35 -9.44 -8.93
N GLU A 143 7.73 -8.54 -8.03
CA GLU A 143 9.14 -8.24 -7.76
C GLU A 143 9.88 -9.46 -7.19
N ARG A 144 9.28 -10.20 -6.28
CA ARG A 144 9.85 -11.45 -5.76
C ARG A 144 10.05 -12.48 -6.86
N GLU A 145 9.05 -12.71 -7.71
CA GLU A 145 9.14 -13.63 -8.83
C GLU A 145 10.24 -13.23 -9.83
N ARG A 146 10.40 -11.92 -10.08
CA ARG A 146 11.47 -11.39 -10.93
C ARG A 146 12.85 -11.71 -10.35
N VAL A 147 13.06 -11.41 -9.07
CA VAL A 147 14.34 -11.69 -8.38
C VAL A 147 14.65 -13.19 -8.38
N GLU A 148 13.67 -14.04 -8.11
CA GLU A 148 13.83 -15.49 -8.15
C GLU A 148 14.19 -15.99 -9.56
N GLN A 149 13.61 -15.39 -10.59
CA GLN A 149 13.94 -15.71 -11.98
C GLN A 149 15.35 -15.28 -12.34
N GLU A 150 15.76 -14.07 -11.96
CA GLU A 150 17.13 -13.57 -12.16
C GLU A 150 18.15 -14.47 -11.47
N MET A 151 17.87 -14.91 -10.25
CA MET A 151 18.73 -15.85 -9.51
C MET A 151 18.82 -17.21 -10.19
N ARG A 152 17.73 -17.75 -10.75
CA ARG A 152 17.75 -19.01 -11.52
C ARG A 152 18.61 -18.89 -12.77
N VAL A 153 18.50 -17.76 -13.50
CA VAL A 153 19.34 -17.52 -14.69
C VAL A 153 20.80 -17.41 -14.30
N ALA A 154 21.12 -16.64 -13.26
CA ALA A 154 22.49 -16.50 -12.75
C ALA A 154 23.10 -17.86 -12.35
N ARG A 155 22.34 -18.72 -11.66
CA ARG A 155 22.75 -20.09 -11.32
C ARG A 155 23.02 -20.92 -12.54
N THR A 156 22.17 -20.83 -13.56
CA THR A 156 22.36 -21.59 -14.82
C THR A 156 23.66 -21.16 -15.55
N ILE A 157 23.91 -19.85 -15.62
CA ILE A 157 25.14 -19.30 -16.22
C ILE A 157 26.37 -19.77 -15.43
N GLN A 158 26.31 -19.66 -14.09
CA GLN A 158 27.44 -20.10 -13.26
C GLN A 158 27.73 -21.59 -13.42
N GLN A 159 26.71 -22.45 -13.40
CA GLN A 159 26.89 -23.88 -13.62
C GLN A 159 27.43 -24.19 -15.03
N ALA A 160 27.01 -23.46 -16.04
CA ALA A 160 27.52 -23.62 -17.41
C ALA A 160 28.97 -23.15 -17.56
N SER A 161 29.44 -22.25 -16.70
CA SER A 161 30.81 -21.73 -16.69
C SER A 161 31.81 -22.62 -15.95
N LEU A 162 31.31 -23.60 -15.15
CA LEU A 162 32.20 -24.56 -14.49
C LEU A 162 32.77 -25.57 -15.49
N PRO A 163 34.02 -25.99 -15.32
CA PRO A 163 34.65 -27.02 -16.16
C PRO A 163 33.81 -28.31 -16.17
N LYS A 164 33.48 -28.79 -17.37
CA LYS A 164 32.72 -30.04 -17.57
C LYS A 164 33.60 -31.28 -17.49
N GLU A 165 34.89 -31.11 -17.72
CA GLU A 165 35.86 -32.20 -17.74
C GLU A 165 36.96 -31.93 -16.75
N VAL A 166 37.34 -32.94 -16.01
CA VAL A 166 38.45 -32.90 -15.07
C VAL A 166 39.68 -33.42 -15.79
N PRO A 167 40.81 -32.69 -15.78
CA PRO A 167 42.00 -33.18 -16.45
C PRO A 167 42.51 -34.46 -15.78
N THR A 168 42.94 -35.41 -16.61
CA THR A 168 43.55 -36.64 -16.17
C THR A 168 45.06 -36.46 -16.10
N LEU A 169 45.62 -36.65 -14.90
CA LEU A 169 47.06 -36.60 -14.66
C LEU A 169 47.53 -37.96 -14.14
N GLU A 170 48.62 -38.47 -14.66
CA GLU A 170 49.20 -39.76 -14.24
C GLU A 170 49.59 -39.70 -12.75
N GLY A 171 49.11 -40.63 -11.95
CA GLY A 171 49.36 -40.68 -10.52
C GLY A 171 48.48 -39.75 -9.65
N TRP A 172 47.56 -38.98 -10.25
CA TRP A 172 46.68 -38.07 -9.53
C TRP A 172 45.20 -38.38 -9.78
N HIS A 173 44.37 -38.28 -8.74
CA HIS A 173 42.93 -38.31 -8.84
C HIS A 173 42.35 -36.97 -8.36
N ILE A 174 41.77 -36.21 -9.30
CA ILE A 174 41.18 -34.91 -9.02
C ILE A 174 39.67 -35.09 -8.87
N ASN A 175 39.13 -34.68 -7.71
CA ASN A 175 37.69 -34.74 -7.43
C ASN A 175 37.18 -33.35 -7.09
N PRO A 176 36.70 -32.58 -8.06
CA PRO A 176 36.20 -31.24 -7.80
C PRO A 176 34.89 -31.30 -7.01
N PHE A 177 34.79 -30.46 -6.01
CA PHE A 177 33.58 -30.30 -5.23
C PHE A 177 33.17 -28.83 -5.24
N TYR A 178 31.92 -28.57 -5.66
CA TYR A 178 31.35 -27.25 -5.63
C TYR A 178 29.96 -27.32 -5.07
N GLN A 179 29.72 -26.57 -3.98
CA GLN A 179 28.42 -26.40 -3.35
C GLN A 179 28.18 -24.94 -3.03
N SER A 180 27.21 -24.33 -3.70
CA SER A 180 26.78 -23.00 -3.40
C SER A 180 26.04 -22.94 -2.07
N ALA A 181 26.36 -21.97 -1.20
CA ALA A 181 25.68 -21.77 0.08
C ALA A 181 24.31 -21.10 -0.10
N ARG A 182 24.06 -20.50 -1.24
CA ARG A 182 22.78 -19.88 -1.67
C ARG A 182 22.49 -20.25 -3.11
N GLU A 183 21.50 -19.60 -3.73
CA GLU A 183 21.09 -19.80 -5.12
C GLU A 183 22.27 -19.65 -6.12
N VAL A 184 23.18 -18.71 -5.85
CA VAL A 184 24.41 -18.45 -6.63
C VAL A 184 25.60 -18.42 -5.68
N GLY A 185 26.68 -19.12 -6.04
CA GLY A 185 27.93 -19.11 -5.28
C GLY A 185 28.80 -17.91 -5.65
N GLY A 186 29.63 -17.45 -4.70
CA GLY A 186 30.64 -16.41 -4.95
C GLY A 186 31.91 -16.92 -5.62
N ASP A 187 32.14 -18.22 -5.56
CA ASP A 187 33.38 -18.85 -6.01
C ASP A 187 33.16 -19.63 -7.32
N PHE A 188 34.24 -19.78 -8.07
CA PHE A 188 34.32 -20.67 -9.24
C PHE A 188 35.68 -21.29 -9.27
N TYR A 189 35.86 -22.38 -10.05
CA TYR A 189 37.12 -23.02 -10.30
C TYR A 189 37.29 -23.28 -11.79
N ASP A 190 38.56 -23.33 -12.24
CA ASP A 190 38.93 -23.73 -13.60
C ASP A 190 40.23 -24.57 -13.56
N PHE A 191 40.55 -25.26 -14.65
CA PHE A 191 41.72 -26.08 -14.76
C PHE A 191 42.53 -25.68 -16.00
N HIS A 192 43.82 -25.37 -15.78
CA HIS A 192 44.75 -25.07 -16.88
C HIS A 192 45.94 -26.01 -16.85
N LEU A 193 46.09 -26.80 -17.92
CA LEU A 193 47.26 -27.64 -18.13
C LEU A 193 48.38 -26.81 -18.74
N LEU A 194 49.48 -26.65 -18.00
CA LEU A 194 50.70 -26.02 -18.50
C LEU A 194 51.58 -27.10 -19.09
N SER A 195 52.13 -26.86 -20.30
CA SER A 195 52.69 -27.84 -21.21
C SER A 195 53.92 -28.61 -20.72
N GLU A 196 54.53 -28.36 -19.58
CA GLU A 196 55.66 -29.11 -19.05
C GLU A 196 55.82 -29.15 -17.53
N ALA A 197 54.93 -28.57 -16.72
CA ALA A 197 55.21 -28.41 -15.28
C ALA A 197 54.06 -28.57 -14.31
N GLY A 198 52.96 -29.13 -14.73
CA GLY A 198 51.88 -29.44 -13.77
C GLY A 198 50.64 -28.56 -13.89
N LEU A 199 49.66 -28.87 -13.05
CA LEU A 199 48.36 -28.21 -12.96
C LEU A 199 48.44 -26.99 -12.02
N VAL A 200 47.88 -25.88 -12.44
CA VAL A 200 47.63 -24.69 -11.56
C VAL A 200 46.15 -24.48 -11.46
N SER A 201 45.65 -24.32 -10.24
CA SER A 201 44.25 -24.00 -9.93
C SER A 201 44.04 -22.53 -9.63
#